data_cf1c0162a61d045464a532219cc9718a
#
_entry.id   cf1c0162a61d045464a532219cc9718a
#
_cell.length_a   1.000
_cell.length_b   1.000
_cell.length_c   1.000
_cell.angle_alpha   90.00
_cell.angle_beta   90.00
_cell.angle_gamma   90.00
#
_symmetry.space_group_name_H-M   'P 1'
#
loop_
_entity.id
_entity.type
_entity.pdbx_description
1 polymer ?
#
loop_
_entity_poly.entity_id
_entity_poly.type
_entity_poly.pdbx_seq_one_letter_code
_entity_poly.pdbx_strand_id
1 'polypeptide(L)'
;MVTEMKELSIYDELGEERKKLQGEGKLPMWCSTIAWQMLKENYLSEKYPDLKSVYTRVAKHAAQYTTNPDEWEQKFFDLFWKGYLAASTPVLSNMGTGFGCSVSCSGGYINDSVYDFYDAQKEAAVLSKNGFGTSGYLGAIRPRGSKIFGMKGSASGVLPVFKDFIQMSRDISQGSQRRGAWAGYLEIDHDDFYELVNYIGKNPDDANIGWIITKNFIDRLDAGDNDAISRYQKALKLKMITGKGYFIKIDAINEQNPQMYKDKGLSVKASNLCLTGDTRINIKGDISGELQVSMEGLNNYLGKNDDVENWKVWSYNTETNMSEWKKIIKSAQTSISTKIMNITDEITGKSIKCTPDHKIFTENRGYVCAKDLMENDVLLLK
;
A
#
# COMPACT_ATOMS: atom_id res chain seq x y z
N MET A 1 4.04 2.18 54.03
CA MET A 1 3.41 1.73 52.75
C MET A 1 4.38 2.11 51.65
N VAL A 2 5.14 1.20 51.15
CA VAL A 2 5.96 1.39 49.94
C VAL A 2 5.02 1.16 48.78
N THR A 3 4.63 2.21 48.09
CA THR A 3 3.87 2.13 46.86
C THR A 3 4.85 1.66 45.79
N GLU A 4 4.75 0.41 45.35
CA GLU A 4 5.44 -0.08 44.17
C GLU A 4 5.04 0.82 43.01
N MET A 5 5.99 1.58 42.49
CA MET A 5 5.83 2.27 41.22
C MET A 5 5.83 1.18 40.15
N LYS A 6 4.65 0.91 39.62
CA LYS A 6 4.49 0.04 38.43
C LYS A 6 5.23 0.72 37.29
N GLU A 7 6.28 0.10 36.76
CA GLU A 7 6.91 0.56 35.53
C GLU A 7 5.82 0.57 34.44
N LEU A 8 5.53 1.75 33.91
CA LEU A 8 4.61 1.91 32.79
C LEU A 8 5.25 1.26 31.55
N SER A 9 4.48 0.53 30.79
CA SER A 9 4.94 0.07 29.46
C SER A 9 5.14 1.28 28.54
N ILE A 10 6.01 1.16 27.54
CA ILE A 10 6.22 2.22 26.51
C ILE A 10 4.89 2.66 25.89
N TYR A 11 3.94 1.74 25.76
CA TYR A 11 2.60 2.05 25.24
C TYR A 11 1.78 2.91 26.23
N ASP A 12 1.89 2.66 27.52
CA ASP A 12 1.21 3.45 28.55
C ASP A 12 1.80 4.87 28.59
N GLU A 13 3.13 5.02 28.51
CA GLU A 13 3.80 6.32 28.41
C GLU A 13 3.34 7.11 27.19
N LEU A 14 3.29 6.48 26.02
CA LEU A 14 2.75 7.08 24.81
C LEU A 14 1.27 7.44 24.96
N GLY A 15 0.50 6.64 25.69
CA GLY A 15 -0.90 6.89 26.00
C GLY A 15 -1.08 8.14 26.86
N GLU A 16 -0.26 8.31 27.89
CA GLU A 16 -0.28 9.51 28.75
C GLU A 16 0.18 10.77 28.00
N GLU A 17 1.26 10.66 27.22
CA GLU A 17 1.74 11.75 26.37
C GLU A 17 0.64 12.19 25.36
N ARG A 18 -0.02 11.23 24.72
CA ARG A 18 -1.15 11.51 23.82
C ARG A 18 -2.27 12.29 24.52
N LYS A 19 -2.72 11.81 25.70
CA LYS A 19 -3.79 12.47 26.46
C LYS A 19 -3.41 13.90 26.84
N LYS A 20 -2.15 14.10 27.26
CA LYS A 20 -1.62 15.43 27.59
C LYS A 20 -1.68 16.36 26.38
N LEU A 21 -1.17 15.92 25.22
CA LEU A 21 -1.18 16.71 23.99
C LEU A 21 -2.59 17.01 23.48
N GLN A 22 -3.53 16.08 23.66
CA GLN A 22 -4.95 16.30 23.37
C GLN A 22 -5.54 17.37 24.29
N GLY A 23 -5.24 17.34 25.58
CA GLY A 23 -5.65 18.37 26.55
C GLY A 23 -5.06 19.74 26.24
N GLU A 24 -3.83 19.81 25.73
CA GLU A 24 -3.16 21.03 25.30
C GLU A 24 -3.61 21.54 23.91
N GLY A 25 -4.49 20.82 23.21
CA GLY A 25 -4.93 21.16 21.86
C GLY A 25 -3.82 21.09 20.80
N LYS A 26 -2.81 20.24 21.03
CA LYS A 26 -1.70 19.96 20.11
C LYS A 26 -1.90 18.69 19.29
N LEU A 27 -2.86 17.86 19.68
CA LEU A 27 -3.21 16.60 19.04
C LEU A 27 -4.74 16.46 18.94
N PRO A 28 -5.31 16.06 17.79
CA PRO A 28 -6.76 15.88 17.66
C PRO A 28 -7.29 14.74 18.55
N MET A 29 -8.54 14.87 18.99
CA MET A 29 -9.18 13.87 19.86
C MET A 29 -9.34 12.50 19.21
N TRP A 30 -9.45 12.42 17.89
CA TRP A 30 -9.56 11.17 17.15
C TRP A 30 -8.23 10.38 17.07
N CYS A 31 -7.09 11.02 17.38
CA CYS A 31 -5.79 10.37 17.29
C CYS A 31 -5.63 9.32 18.40
N SER A 32 -5.46 8.06 17.99
CA SER A 32 -5.19 6.95 18.91
C SER A 32 -3.71 6.91 19.35
N THR A 33 -3.38 6.13 20.38
CA THR A 33 -1.99 5.97 20.84
C THR A 33 -1.06 5.44 19.76
N ILE A 34 -1.53 4.46 18.97
CA ILE A 34 -0.75 3.91 17.85
C ILE A 34 -0.57 4.97 16.74
N ALA A 35 -1.62 5.71 16.40
CA ALA A 35 -1.51 6.80 15.43
C ALA A 35 -0.52 7.86 15.92
N TRP A 36 -0.53 8.18 17.23
CA TRP A 36 0.43 9.09 17.82
C TRP A 36 1.87 8.58 17.71
N GLN A 37 2.13 7.32 18.03
CA GLN A 37 3.44 6.72 17.87
C GLN A 37 3.96 6.86 16.42
N MET A 38 3.16 6.46 15.44
CA MET A 38 3.54 6.57 14.03
C MET A 38 3.81 8.01 13.60
N LEU A 39 2.99 8.96 14.05
CA LEU A 39 3.15 10.37 13.73
C LEU A 39 4.43 10.94 14.35
N LYS A 40 4.69 10.61 15.61
CA LYS A 40 5.87 11.04 16.36
C LYS A 40 7.16 10.54 15.72
N GLU A 41 7.20 9.27 15.34
CA GLU A 41 8.38 8.62 14.76
C GLU A 41 8.71 9.10 13.33
N ASN A 42 7.69 9.48 12.53
CA ASN A 42 7.88 9.67 11.09
C ASN A 42 7.68 11.10 10.59
N TYR A 43 6.93 11.96 11.32
CA TYR A 43 6.49 13.25 10.77
C TYR A 43 6.86 14.47 11.60
N LEU A 44 7.27 14.27 12.86
CA LEU A 44 7.67 15.36 13.73
C LEU A 44 9.15 15.71 13.56
N SER A 45 9.50 16.93 13.84
CA SER A 45 10.87 17.43 13.83
C SER A 45 11.01 18.55 14.85
N GLU A 46 12.22 19.01 15.14
CA GLU A 46 12.45 20.14 16.03
C GLU A 46 11.67 21.39 15.60
N LYS A 47 11.56 21.62 14.31
CA LYS A 47 10.81 22.77 13.75
C LYS A 47 9.29 22.58 13.82
N TYR A 48 8.81 21.33 13.78
CA TYR A 48 7.39 20.96 13.81
C TYR A 48 7.17 19.88 14.87
N PRO A 49 7.13 20.27 16.17
CA PRO A 49 7.21 19.33 17.29
C PRO A 49 5.88 18.63 17.60
N ASP A 50 4.79 19.04 17.00
CA ASP A 50 3.45 18.47 17.21
C ASP A 50 2.63 18.42 15.93
N LEU A 51 1.54 17.66 15.95
CA LEU A 51 0.70 17.47 14.78
C LEU A 51 -0.02 18.75 14.33
N LYS A 52 -0.31 19.64 15.27
CA LYS A 52 -0.91 20.94 14.96
C LYS A 52 0.03 21.77 14.08
N SER A 53 1.30 21.84 14.42
CA SER A 53 2.31 22.54 13.63
C SER A 53 2.53 21.92 12.25
N VAL A 54 2.50 20.59 12.14
CA VAL A 54 2.58 19.87 10.86
C VAL A 54 1.38 20.23 9.98
N TYR A 55 0.15 20.13 10.51
CA TYR A 55 -1.06 20.42 9.75
C TYR A 55 -1.17 21.90 9.36
N THR A 56 -0.77 22.81 10.26
CA THR A 56 -0.71 24.25 9.94
C THR A 56 0.25 24.52 8.79
N ARG A 57 1.45 23.93 8.81
CA ARG A 57 2.41 24.07 7.71
C ARG A 57 1.85 23.59 6.38
N VAL A 58 1.23 22.38 6.37
CA VAL A 58 0.65 21.80 5.15
C VAL A 58 -0.50 22.66 4.64
N ALA A 59 -1.42 23.06 5.51
CA ALA A 59 -2.58 23.90 5.18
C ALA A 59 -2.13 25.24 4.61
N LYS A 60 -1.20 25.91 5.25
CA LYS A 60 -0.63 27.19 4.82
C LYS A 60 0.02 27.09 3.43
N HIS A 61 0.83 26.04 3.22
CA HIS A 61 1.47 25.87 1.91
C HIS A 61 0.46 25.57 0.80
N ALA A 62 -0.53 24.71 1.06
CA ALA A 62 -1.58 24.39 0.09
C ALA A 62 -2.45 25.63 -0.25
N ALA A 63 -2.75 26.44 0.74
CA ALA A 63 -3.57 27.66 0.58
C ALA A 63 -2.94 28.71 -0.35
N GLN A 64 -1.60 28.75 -0.46
CA GLN A 64 -0.90 29.70 -1.34
C GLN A 64 -1.31 29.59 -2.81
N TYR A 65 -1.84 28.45 -3.23
CA TYR A 65 -2.27 28.20 -4.60
C TYR A 65 -3.74 28.49 -4.83
N THR A 66 -4.44 29.08 -3.84
CA THR A 66 -5.86 29.41 -3.92
C THR A 66 -6.07 30.91 -4.12
N THR A 67 -7.29 31.31 -4.51
CA THR A 67 -7.64 32.73 -4.71
C THR A 67 -7.79 33.50 -3.39
N ASN A 68 -7.99 32.82 -2.25
CA ASN A 68 -8.11 33.42 -0.92
C ASN A 68 -7.31 32.58 0.09
N PRO A 69 -5.99 32.78 0.17
CA PRO A 69 -5.10 31.93 1.00
C PRO A 69 -5.49 31.87 2.48
N ASP A 70 -5.87 32.99 3.11
CA ASP A 70 -6.18 33.01 4.55
C ASP A 70 -7.43 32.18 4.88
N GLU A 71 -8.46 32.27 4.06
CA GLU A 71 -9.68 31.47 4.20
C GLU A 71 -9.41 29.98 3.99
N TRP A 72 -8.65 29.65 2.96
CA TRP A 72 -8.34 28.26 2.61
C TRP A 72 -7.35 27.63 3.57
N GLU A 73 -6.42 28.37 4.17
CA GLU A 73 -5.54 27.85 5.24
C GLU A 73 -6.39 27.27 6.37
N GLN A 74 -7.37 28.03 6.86
CA GLN A 74 -8.25 27.57 7.95
C GLN A 74 -9.11 26.37 7.50
N LYS A 75 -9.66 26.39 6.30
CA LYS A 75 -10.46 25.27 5.76
C LYS A 75 -9.64 23.98 5.65
N PHE A 76 -8.44 24.06 5.08
CA PHE A 76 -7.55 22.89 4.97
C PHE A 76 -7.13 22.37 6.35
N PHE A 77 -6.75 23.25 7.26
CA PHE A 77 -6.43 22.86 8.61
C PHE A 77 -7.60 22.16 9.30
N ASP A 78 -8.79 22.69 9.19
CA ASP A 78 -10.00 22.11 9.78
C ASP A 78 -10.31 20.71 9.24
N LEU A 79 -10.13 20.48 7.93
CA LEU A 79 -10.33 19.17 7.31
C LEU A 79 -9.36 18.13 7.87
N PHE A 80 -8.09 18.48 8.04
CA PHE A 80 -7.10 17.60 8.68
C PHE A 80 -7.39 17.41 10.16
N TRP A 81 -7.64 18.50 10.89
CA TRP A 81 -7.82 18.47 12.32
C TRP A 81 -9.05 17.68 12.76
N LYS A 82 -10.12 17.76 11.99
CA LYS A 82 -11.37 17.02 12.24
C LYS A 82 -11.33 15.58 11.70
N GLY A 83 -10.26 15.19 10.99
CA GLY A 83 -10.09 13.84 10.44
C GLY A 83 -10.90 13.56 9.17
N TYR A 84 -11.43 14.58 8.51
CA TYR A 84 -12.15 14.43 7.23
C TYR A 84 -11.22 14.20 6.05
N LEU A 85 -9.97 14.65 6.15
CA LEU A 85 -8.95 14.51 5.13
C LEU A 85 -7.70 13.87 5.74
N ALA A 86 -7.22 12.79 5.14
CA ALA A 86 -5.94 12.19 5.44
C ALA A 86 -4.93 12.55 4.36
N ALA A 87 -3.80 13.15 4.76
CA ALA A 87 -2.72 13.44 3.84
C ALA A 87 -1.81 12.24 3.65
N SER A 88 -1.27 12.09 2.45
CA SER A 88 -0.24 11.08 2.16
C SER A 88 1.08 11.40 2.88
N THR A 89 1.89 10.37 3.11
CA THR A 89 3.21 10.52 3.77
C THR A 89 4.06 11.68 3.18
N PRO A 90 4.25 11.81 1.86
CA PRO A 90 5.06 12.91 1.33
C PRO A 90 4.44 14.29 1.55
N VAL A 91 3.13 14.40 1.62
CA VAL A 91 2.47 15.67 1.98
C VAL A 91 2.81 16.05 3.40
N LEU A 92 2.65 15.11 4.35
CA LEU A 92 2.97 15.35 5.77
C LEU A 92 4.46 15.61 6.00
N SER A 93 5.33 14.87 5.31
CA SER A 93 6.79 15.00 5.51
C SER A 93 7.38 16.21 4.82
N ASN A 94 6.95 16.52 3.58
CA ASN A 94 7.69 17.42 2.69
C ASN A 94 6.97 18.73 2.38
N MET A 95 5.62 18.76 2.30
CA MET A 95 4.90 19.96 1.86
C MET A 95 5.18 21.15 2.78
N GLY A 96 5.66 22.26 2.20
CA GLY A 96 6.00 23.48 2.93
C GLY A 96 7.30 23.45 3.72
N THR A 97 8.13 22.39 3.58
CA THR A 97 9.46 22.33 4.23
C THR A 97 10.57 22.90 3.39
N GLY A 98 10.41 22.97 2.06
CA GLY A 98 11.47 23.28 1.10
C GLY A 98 12.33 22.06 0.71
N PHE A 99 12.05 20.87 1.25
CA PHE A 99 12.77 19.63 0.97
C PHE A 99 11.83 18.55 0.48
N GLY A 100 12.33 17.66 -0.39
CA GLY A 100 11.55 16.55 -0.93
C GLY A 100 10.42 17.01 -1.85
N CYS A 101 9.48 16.11 -2.13
CA CYS A 101 8.32 16.39 -2.95
C CYS A 101 7.04 15.96 -2.21
N SER A 102 5.93 16.65 -2.48
CA SER A 102 4.62 16.34 -1.90
C SER A 102 3.84 15.26 -2.66
N VAL A 103 4.37 14.79 -3.80
CA VAL A 103 3.77 13.72 -4.62
C VAL A 103 4.30 12.37 -4.16
N SER A 104 3.39 11.40 -4.01
CA SER A 104 3.74 10.09 -3.42
C SER A 104 4.37 9.13 -4.41
N CYS A 105 4.00 9.22 -5.68
CA CYS A 105 4.31 8.19 -6.66
C CYS A 105 4.51 8.76 -8.05
N SER A 106 5.37 8.10 -8.85
CA SER A 106 5.61 8.40 -10.26
C SER A 106 5.76 7.12 -11.07
N GLY A 107 5.27 7.13 -12.31
CA GLY A 107 5.50 6.06 -13.28
C GLY A 107 6.45 6.50 -14.38
N GLY A 108 7.37 5.63 -14.77
CA GLY A 108 8.31 5.83 -15.86
C GLY A 108 8.03 4.91 -17.05
N TYR A 109 8.46 5.35 -18.22
CA TYR A 109 8.52 4.56 -19.44
C TYR A 109 9.97 4.17 -19.73
N ILE A 110 10.23 2.88 -20.00
CA ILE A 110 11.58 2.37 -20.21
C ILE A 110 11.66 1.92 -21.68
N ASN A 111 12.32 2.70 -22.53
CA ASN A 111 12.55 2.32 -23.91
C ASN A 111 13.59 1.20 -24.03
N ASP A 112 13.62 0.56 -25.20
CA ASP A 112 14.48 -0.59 -25.50
C ASP A 112 15.88 -0.17 -25.93
N SER A 113 16.60 0.54 -25.08
CA SER A 113 18.02 0.86 -25.26
C SER A 113 18.76 0.92 -23.92
N VAL A 114 20.06 0.63 -23.93
CA VAL A 114 20.90 0.69 -22.72
C VAL A 114 20.92 2.12 -22.15
N TYR A 115 20.93 3.14 -23.00
CA TYR A 115 20.87 4.54 -22.54
C TYR A 115 19.58 4.83 -21.81
N ASP A 116 18.44 4.43 -22.37
CA ASP A 116 17.12 4.64 -21.74
C ASP A 116 16.95 3.83 -20.44
N PHE A 117 17.55 2.63 -20.35
CA PHE A 117 17.52 1.83 -19.11
C PHE A 117 18.13 2.61 -17.94
N TYR A 118 19.32 3.17 -18.15
CA TYR A 118 20.03 3.91 -17.10
C TYR A 118 19.49 5.32 -16.89
N ASP A 119 18.99 6.00 -17.93
CA ASP A 119 18.30 7.28 -17.75
C ASP A 119 17.02 7.14 -16.95
N ALA A 120 16.17 6.15 -17.24
CA ALA A 120 14.98 5.84 -16.46
C ALA A 120 15.32 5.40 -15.04
N GLN A 121 16.40 4.63 -14.84
CA GLN A 121 16.87 4.24 -13.52
C GLN A 121 17.35 5.43 -12.69
N LYS A 122 18.11 6.34 -13.31
CA LYS A 122 18.55 7.59 -12.69
C LYS A 122 17.37 8.45 -12.27
N GLU A 123 16.36 8.62 -13.15
CA GLU A 123 15.13 9.34 -12.82
C GLU A 123 14.42 8.70 -11.63
N ALA A 124 14.20 7.40 -11.65
CA ALA A 124 13.57 6.66 -10.56
C ALA A 124 14.35 6.78 -9.24
N ALA A 125 15.70 6.76 -9.28
CA ALA A 125 16.57 6.95 -8.13
C ALA A 125 16.42 8.35 -7.51
N VAL A 126 16.43 9.39 -8.34
CA VAL A 126 16.24 10.78 -7.89
C VAL A 126 14.85 10.98 -7.30
N LEU A 127 13.81 10.42 -7.91
CA LEU A 127 12.45 10.47 -7.39
C LEU A 127 12.34 9.73 -6.06
N SER A 128 12.90 8.51 -5.95
CA SER A 128 12.92 7.74 -4.69
C SER A 128 13.62 8.50 -3.56
N LYS A 129 14.77 9.15 -3.83
CA LYS A 129 15.46 10.02 -2.87
C LYS A 129 14.56 11.16 -2.36
N ASN A 130 13.65 11.66 -3.20
CA ASN A 130 12.71 12.73 -2.86
C ASN A 130 11.37 12.22 -2.29
N GLY A 131 11.27 10.92 -1.96
CA GLY A 131 10.13 10.34 -1.27
C GLY A 131 9.06 9.70 -2.14
N PHE A 132 9.31 9.54 -3.46
CA PHE A 132 8.38 8.86 -4.35
C PHE A 132 8.49 7.33 -4.23
N GLY A 133 7.36 6.65 -4.31
CA GLY A 133 7.30 5.30 -4.86
C GLY A 133 7.35 5.38 -6.38
N THR A 134 8.16 4.56 -7.02
CA THR A 134 8.35 4.61 -8.46
C THR A 134 7.87 3.33 -9.14
N SER A 135 7.54 3.42 -10.42
CA SER A 135 7.19 2.29 -11.25
C SER A 135 7.79 2.43 -12.65
N GLY A 136 7.87 1.32 -13.38
CA GLY A 136 8.38 1.32 -14.75
C GLY A 136 7.59 0.42 -15.67
N TYR A 137 7.22 0.92 -16.85
CA TYR A 137 6.68 0.13 -17.95
C TYR A 137 7.81 -0.59 -18.66
N LEU A 138 7.77 -1.91 -18.69
CA LEU A 138 8.81 -2.80 -19.21
C LEU A 138 8.47 -3.38 -20.59
N GLY A 139 7.21 -3.24 -21.04
CA GLY A 139 6.72 -3.89 -22.25
C GLY A 139 7.32 -3.36 -23.56
N ALA A 140 8.04 -2.24 -23.53
CA ALA A 140 8.80 -1.77 -24.68
C ALA A 140 10.11 -2.53 -24.89
N ILE A 141 10.62 -3.21 -23.87
CA ILE A 141 11.90 -3.92 -23.90
C ILE A 141 11.70 -5.21 -24.71
N ARG A 142 12.54 -5.41 -25.72
CA ARG A 142 12.51 -6.63 -26.54
C ARG A 142 12.77 -7.88 -25.70
N PRO A 143 12.09 -9.00 -26.00
CA PRO A 143 12.25 -10.23 -25.22
C PRO A 143 13.65 -10.84 -25.38
N ARG A 144 14.01 -11.67 -24.41
CA ARG A 144 15.25 -12.47 -24.42
C ARG A 144 15.37 -13.25 -25.71
N GLY A 145 16.57 -13.24 -26.30
CA GLY A 145 16.85 -13.96 -27.53
C GLY A 145 16.57 -13.17 -28.81
N SER A 146 15.94 -11.99 -28.71
CA SER A 146 15.71 -11.12 -29.87
C SER A 146 17.04 -10.71 -30.51
N LYS A 147 17.06 -10.63 -31.84
CA LYS A 147 18.26 -10.21 -32.59
C LYS A 147 18.63 -8.77 -32.29
N ILE A 148 19.94 -8.54 -32.11
CA ILE A 148 20.50 -7.18 -32.00
C ILE A 148 21.07 -6.82 -33.37
N PHE A 149 20.59 -5.70 -33.92
CA PHE A 149 21.05 -5.25 -35.23
C PHE A 149 22.56 -5.01 -35.24
N GLY A 150 23.24 -5.57 -36.22
CA GLY A 150 24.71 -5.40 -36.41
C GLY A 150 25.58 -6.25 -35.44
N MET A 151 25.00 -7.10 -34.59
CA MET A 151 25.75 -7.94 -33.65
C MET A 151 25.42 -9.42 -33.80
N LYS A 152 26.38 -10.30 -33.43
CA LYS A 152 26.16 -11.76 -33.38
C LYS A 152 25.37 -12.23 -32.15
N GLY A 153 25.26 -11.37 -31.13
CA GLY A 153 24.56 -11.67 -29.88
C GLY A 153 23.06 -11.46 -29.96
N SER A 154 22.37 -11.82 -28.90
CA SER A 154 20.94 -11.59 -28.71
C SER A 154 20.64 -10.80 -27.46
N ALA A 155 19.43 -10.21 -27.38
CA ALA A 155 18.97 -9.42 -26.25
C ALA A 155 18.87 -10.26 -24.97
N SER A 156 19.16 -9.62 -23.83
CA SER A 156 19.08 -10.24 -22.50
C SER A 156 17.65 -10.27 -21.94
N GLY A 157 16.73 -9.55 -22.58
CA GLY A 157 15.31 -9.50 -22.18
C GLY A 157 15.04 -8.59 -20.97
N VAL A 158 13.82 -8.72 -20.44
CA VAL A 158 13.27 -7.86 -19.39
C VAL A 158 13.90 -8.12 -18.01
N LEU A 159 14.20 -9.37 -17.67
CA LEU A 159 14.59 -9.74 -16.31
C LEU A 159 15.85 -9.02 -15.78
N PRO A 160 16.95 -8.84 -16.54
CA PRO A 160 18.09 -8.07 -16.05
C PRO A 160 17.74 -6.64 -15.70
N VAL A 161 17.00 -5.95 -16.57
CA VAL A 161 16.55 -4.56 -16.34
C VAL A 161 15.67 -4.49 -15.08
N PHE A 162 14.73 -5.43 -14.95
CA PHE A 162 13.88 -5.54 -13.75
C PHE A 162 14.71 -5.66 -12.46
N LYS A 163 15.76 -6.49 -12.46
CA LYS A 163 16.67 -6.66 -11.31
C LYS A 163 17.46 -5.41 -10.98
N ASP A 164 17.92 -4.67 -11.97
CA ASP A 164 18.67 -3.44 -11.77
C ASP A 164 17.81 -2.37 -11.06
N PHE A 165 16.52 -2.25 -11.44
CA PHE A 165 15.59 -1.35 -10.77
C PHE A 165 15.26 -1.80 -9.34
N ILE A 166 15.15 -3.11 -9.09
CA ILE A 166 14.98 -3.63 -7.73
C ILE A 166 16.19 -3.25 -6.87
N GLN A 167 17.40 -3.49 -7.36
CA GLN A 167 18.62 -3.18 -6.63
C GLN A 167 18.70 -1.68 -6.34
N MET A 168 18.46 -0.83 -7.33
CA MET A 168 18.39 0.62 -7.16
C MET A 168 17.38 1.02 -6.06
N SER A 169 16.18 0.42 -6.06
CA SER A 169 15.15 0.74 -5.07
C SER A 169 15.51 0.32 -3.64
N ARG A 170 16.39 -0.68 -3.48
CA ARG A 170 16.93 -1.11 -2.17
C ARG A 170 18.01 -0.16 -1.67
N ASP A 171 18.84 0.33 -2.59
CA ASP A 171 20.00 1.16 -2.26
C ASP A 171 19.61 2.62 -2.02
N ILE A 172 18.51 3.08 -2.63
CA ILE A 172 18.07 4.47 -2.58
C ILE A 172 16.80 4.59 -1.73
N SER A 173 16.89 5.38 -0.66
CA SER A 173 15.75 5.69 0.21
C SER A 173 15.74 7.16 0.60
N GLN A 174 14.58 7.69 1.02
CA GLN A 174 14.46 9.02 1.61
C GLN A 174 14.88 8.96 3.09
N GLY A 175 16.18 8.92 3.37
CA GLY A 175 16.71 8.82 4.73
C GLY A 175 16.10 7.61 5.49
N SER A 176 15.77 7.80 6.77
CA SER A 176 15.08 6.78 7.57
C SER A 176 13.54 6.81 7.43
N GLN A 177 12.98 7.80 6.75
CA GLN A 177 11.53 8.06 6.75
C GLN A 177 10.75 7.16 5.79
N ARG A 178 11.31 6.83 4.62
CA ARG A 178 10.65 5.99 3.62
C ARG A 178 11.65 5.14 2.86
N ARG A 179 11.44 3.82 2.83
CA ARG A 179 12.20 2.92 1.97
C ARG A 179 11.82 3.17 0.50
N GLY A 180 12.80 3.03 -0.40
CA GLY A 180 12.53 3.01 -1.82
C GLY A 180 11.58 1.85 -2.16
N ALA A 181 10.63 2.11 -3.06
CA ALA A 181 9.71 1.11 -3.57
C ALA A 181 9.59 1.28 -5.09
N TRP A 182 9.70 0.15 -5.79
CA TRP A 182 9.57 0.10 -7.24
C TRP A 182 8.66 -1.06 -7.67
N ALA A 183 7.85 -0.83 -8.69
CA ALA A 183 7.00 -1.85 -9.30
C ALA A 183 7.18 -1.85 -10.83
N GLY A 184 7.47 -3.02 -11.41
CA GLY A 184 7.48 -3.18 -12.85
C GLY A 184 6.09 -3.44 -13.41
N TYR A 185 5.85 -3.05 -14.66
CA TYR A 185 4.63 -3.36 -15.41
C TYR A 185 4.97 -4.01 -16.73
N LEU A 186 4.40 -5.19 -16.99
CA LEU A 186 4.65 -5.98 -18.19
C LEU A 186 3.33 -6.56 -18.70
N GLU A 187 3.15 -6.58 -20.02
CA GLU A 187 2.04 -7.29 -20.64
C GLU A 187 2.11 -8.78 -20.29
N ILE A 188 0.97 -9.34 -19.92
CA ILE A 188 0.87 -10.78 -19.66
C ILE A 188 1.19 -11.62 -20.89
N ASP A 189 1.03 -11.03 -22.08
CA ASP A 189 1.37 -11.63 -23.39
C ASP A 189 2.84 -11.51 -23.79
N HIS A 190 3.65 -10.76 -23.02
CA HIS A 190 5.07 -10.59 -23.35
C HIS A 190 5.82 -11.93 -23.34
N ASP A 191 6.76 -12.14 -24.25
CA ASP A 191 7.48 -13.41 -24.37
C ASP A 191 8.30 -13.75 -23.11
N ASP A 192 8.83 -12.74 -22.40
CA ASP A 192 9.55 -12.93 -21.13
C ASP A 192 8.64 -13.12 -19.91
N PHE A 193 7.32 -13.21 -20.08
CA PHE A 193 6.36 -13.39 -18.98
C PHE A 193 6.74 -14.56 -18.07
N TYR A 194 7.01 -15.73 -18.65
CA TYR A 194 7.31 -16.94 -17.86
C TYR A 194 8.63 -16.83 -17.07
N GLU A 195 9.64 -16.16 -17.64
CA GLU A 195 10.90 -15.92 -16.93
C GLU A 195 10.67 -15.03 -15.73
N LEU A 196 9.93 -13.92 -15.92
CA LEU A 196 9.66 -12.95 -14.88
C LEU A 196 8.77 -13.51 -13.76
N VAL A 197 7.67 -14.19 -14.09
CA VAL A 197 6.77 -14.80 -13.10
C VAL A 197 7.47 -15.88 -12.26
N ASN A 198 8.37 -16.66 -12.88
CA ASN A 198 9.16 -17.65 -12.16
C ASN A 198 10.21 -17.03 -11.25
N TYR A 199 10.84 -15.93 -11.68
CA TYR A 199 11.78 -15.18 -10.84
C TYR A 199 11.09 -14.61 -9.60
N ILE A 200 9.97 -13.93 -9.76
CA ILE A 200 9.21 -13.33 -8.66
C ILE A 200 8.70 -14.41 -7.70
N GLY A 201 8.25 -15.55 -8.24
CA GLY A 201 7.80 -16.68 -7.41
C GLY A 201 8.89 -17.26 -6.49
N LYS A 202 10.16 -17.18 -6.91
CA LYS A 202 11.32 -17.59 -6.09
C LYS A 202 11.84 -16.48 -5.17
N ASN A 203 11.57 -15.22 -5.51
CA ASN A 203 12.06 -14.01 -4.82
C ASN A 203 10.90 -13.04 -4.53
N PRO A 204 9.90 -13.43 -3.74
CA PRO A 204 8.68 -12.65 -3.57
C PRO A 204 8.88 -11.30 -2.86
N ASP A 205 9.99 -11.16 -2.14
CA ASP A 205 10.30 -9.93 -1.39
C ASP A 205 11.09 -8.90 -2.21
N ASP A 206 11.48 -9.26 -3.43
CA ASP A 206 12.30 -8.40 -4.26
C ASP A 206 11.53 -7.16 -4.75
N ALA A 207 10.46 -7.37 -5.50
CA ALA A 207 9.65 -6.28 -6.03
C ALA A 207 8.23 -6.73 -6.35
N ASN A 208 7.40 -5.75 -6.67
CA ASN A 208 6.06 -5.97 -7.15
C ASN A 208 5.99 -5.87 -8.67
N ILE A 209 5.02 -6.56 -9.25
CA ILE A 209 4.75 -6.57 -10.68
C ILE A 209 3.27 -6.30 -10.95
N GLY A 210 2.99 -5.49 -11.97
CA GLY A 210 1.67 -5.32 -12.55
C GLY A 210 1.61 -6.04 -13.89
N TRP A 211 0.71 -7.02 -14.01
CA TRP A 211 0.41 -7.68 -15.27
C TRP A 211 -0.60 -6.84 -16.03
N ILE A 212 -0.18 -6.34 -17.19
CA ILE A 212 -1.05 -5.57 -18.08
C ILE A 212 -1.90 -6.54 -18.87
N ILE A 213 -3.22 -6.38 -18.76
CA ILE A 213 -4.23 -7.18 -19.47
C ILE A 213 -4.89 -6.27 -20.49
N THR A 214 -4.77 -6.64 -21.76
CA THR A 214 -5.43 -5.97 -22.87
C THR A 214 -6.79 -6.62 -23.16
N LYS A 215 -7.65 -5.90 -23.89
CA LYS A 215 -8.91 -6.48 -24.40
C LYS A 215 -8.64 -7.71 -25.25
N ASN A 216 -7.63 -7.67 -26.12
CA ASN A 216 -7.24 -8.82 -26.94
C ASN A 216 -6.89 -10.06 -26.08
N PHE A 217 -6.17 -9.88 -24.97
CA PHE A 217 -5.89 -11.00 -24.07
C PHE A 217 -7.16 -11.58 -23.45
N ILE A 218 -8.12 -10.71 -23.06
CA ILE A 218 -9.41 -11.15 -22.52
C ILE A 218 -10.20 -11.92 -23.58
N ASP A 219 -10.27 -11.40 -24.80
CA ASP A 219 -10.98 -12.05 -25.90
C ASP A 219 -10.39 -13.46 -26.21
N ARG A 220 -9.06 -13.61 -26.10
CA ARG A 220 -8.37 -14.91 -26.21
C ARG A 220 -8.73 -15.86 -25.06
N LEU A 221 -8.80 -15.34 -23.82
CA LEU A 221 -9.24 -16.15 -22.66
C LEU A 221 -10.66 -16.67 -22.85
N ASP A 222 -11.58 -15.80 -23.28
CA ASP A 222 -12.99 -16.14 -23.50
C ASP A 222 -13.15 -17.12 -24.65
N ALA A 223 -12.27 -17.06 -25.66
CA ALA A 223 -12.20 -18.02 -26.77
C ALA A 223 -11.57 -19.37 -26.38
N GLY A 224 -11.06 -19.53 -25.17
CA GLY A 224 -10.45 -20.77 -24.71
C GLY A 224 -9.01 -20.99 -25.21
N ASP A 225 -8.27 -19.93 -25.56
CA ASP A 225 -6.87 -20.03 -26.00
C ASP A 225 -6.01 -20.60 -24.86
N ASN A 226 -5.34 -21.72 -25.09
CA ASN A 226 -4.58 -22.46 -24.09
C ASN A 226 -3.38 -21.68 -23.57
N ASP A 227 -2.70 -20.85 -24.38
CA ASP A 227 -1.59 -20.02 -23.92
C ASP A 227 -2.09 -18.89 -23.01
N ALA A 228 -3.16 -18.19 -23.39
CA ALA A 228 -3.78 -17.16 -22.57
C ALA A 228 -4.26 -17.73 -21.24
N ILE A 229 -4.91 -18.89 -21.23
CA ILE A 229 -5.34 -19.58 -20.01
C ILE A 229 -4.13 -19.94 -19.13
N SER A 230 -3.08 -20.50 -19.70
CA SER A 230 -1.87 -20.90 -18.97
C SER A 230 -1.18 -19.69 -18.31
N ARG A 231 -1.03 -18.59 -19.04
CA ARG A 231 -0.45 -17.32 -18.51
C ARG A 231 -1.29 -16.76 -17.38
N TYR A 232 -2.60 -16.68 -17.57
CA TYR A 232 -3.52 -16.16 -16.54
C TYR A 232 -3.48 -17.01 -15.26
N GLN A 233 -3.57 -18.33 -15.40
CA GLN A 233 -3.47 -19.27 -14.28
C GLN A 233 -2.12 -19.16 -13.57
N LYS A 234 -1.02 -18.99 -14.29
CA LYS A 234 0.32 -18.84 -13.71
C LYS A 234 0.44 -17.54 -12.91
N ALA A 235 -0.09 -16.42 -13.45
CA ALA A 235 -0.13 -15.14 -12.74
C ALA A 235 -1.02 -15.19 -11.49
N LEU A 236 -2.20 -15.82 -11.57
CA LEU A 236 -3.07 -16.06 -10.41
C LEU A 236 -2.40 -16.92 -9.35
N LYS A 237 -1.73 -18.01 -9.76
CA LYS A 237 -0.98 -18.88 -8.83
C LYS A 237 0.12 -18.11 -8.11
N LEU A 238 0.87 -17.28 -8.82
CA LEU A 238 1.86 -16.39 -8.20
C LEU A 238 1.21 -15.51 -7.13
N LYS A 239 0.10 -14.85 -7.48
CA LYS A 239 -0.64 -13.98 -6.57
C LYS A 239 -1.14 -14.72 -5.33
N MET A 240 -1.70 -15.91 -5.50
CA MET A 240 -2.23 -16.73 -4.40
C MET A 240 -1.13 -17.17 -3.41
N ILE A 241 0.06 -17.49 -3.93
CA ILE A 241 1.16 -18.00 -3.09
C ILE A 241 1.95 -16.88 -2.42
N THR A 242 2.16 -15.77 -3.14
CA THR A 242 3.11 -14.71 -2.71
C THR A 242 2.44 -13.39 -2.38
N GLY A 243 1.16 -13.18 -2.73
CA GLY A 243 0.50 -11.88 -2.69
C GLY A 243 0.97 -10.91 -3.79
N LYS A 244 1.96 -11.28 -4.61
CA LYS A 244 2.53 -10.42 -5.66
C LYS A 244 1.77 -10.54 -6.98
N GLY A 245 1.86 -9.50 -7.79
CA GLY A 245 1.20 -9.43 -9.10
C GLY A 245 -0.16 -8.75 -9.03
N TYR A 246 -0.23 -7.56 -9.60
CA TYR A 246 -1.46 -6.82 -9.83
C TYR A 246 -1.96 -7.12 -11.23
N PHE A 247 -3.28 -7.00 -11.45
CA PHE A 247 -3.84 -7.02 -12.79
C PHE A 247 -4.36 -5.63 -13.14
N ILE A 248 -3.93 -5.10 -14.27
CA ILE A 248 -4.35 -3.80 -14.76
C ILE A 248 -5.01 -3.95 -16.14
N LYS A 249 -6.28 -3.61 -16.24
CA LYS A 249 -7.04 -3.58 -17.50
C LYS A 249 -6.74 -2.27 -18.23
N ILE A 250 -5.68 -2.25 -19.02
CA ILE A 250 -5.12 -1.02 -19.57
C ILE A 250 -6.06 -0.32 -20.55
N ASP A 251 -6.81 -1.08 -21.34
CA ASP A 251 -7.75 -0.50 -22.30
C ASP A 251 -8.90 0.22 -21.59
N ALA A 252 -9.46 -0.38 -20.53
CA ALA A 252 -10.51 0.26 -19.73
C ALA A 252 -10.04 1.56 -19.07
N ILE A 253 -8.78 1.63 -18.65
CA ILE A 253 -8.18 2.85 -18.11
C ILE A 253 -8.08 3.91 -19.21
N ASN A 254 -7.58 3.52 -20.39
CA ASN A 254 -7.40 4.45 -21.50
C ASN A 254 -8.73 4.96 -22.08
N GLU A 255 -9.77 4.15 -22.09
CA GLU A 255 -11.13 4.56 -22.45
C GLU A 255 -11.66 5.68 -21.51
N GLN A 256 -11.31 5.61 -20.22
CA GLN A 256 -11.74 6.57 -19.19
C GLN A 256 -10.73 7.70 -18.94
N ASN A 257 -9.69 7.82 -19.74
CA ASN A 257 -8.69 8.87 -19.61
C ASN A 257 -9.34 10.27 -19.62
N PRO A 258 -8.80 11.21 -18.84
CA PRO A 258 -9.18 12.62 -18.91
C PRO A 258 -9.11 13.15 -20.34
N GLN A 259 -10.02 14.09 -20.69
CA GLN A 259 -10.10 14.63 -22.05
C GLN A 259 -8.74 15.18 -22.53
N MET A 260 -7.98 15.84 -21.63
CA MET A 260 -6.66 16.37 -21.96
C MET A 260 -5.65 15.31 -22.44
N TYR A 261 -5.78 14.05 -22.00
CA TYR A 261 -4.93 12.95 -22.48
C TYR A 261 -5.35 12.53 -23.88
N LYS A 262 -6.65 12.44 -24.12
CA LYS A 262 -7.23 12.11 -25.43
C LYS A 262 -6.87 13.16 -26.48
N ASP A 263 -6.99 14.44 -26.13
CA ASP A 263 -6.67 15.57 -26.99
C ASP A 263 -5.17 15.59 -27.41
N LYS A 264 -4.29 15.08 -26.53
CA LYS A 264 -2.86 15.00 -26.79
C LYS A 264 -2.40 13.65 -27.34
N GLY A 265 -3.32 12.72 -27.60
CA GLY A 265 -2.98 11.36 -28.03
C GLY A 265 -2.17 10.55 -27.03
N LEU A 266 -2.27 10.89 -25.73
CA LEU A 266 -1.53 10.20 -24.66
C LEU A 266 -2.30 8.96 -24.19
N SER A 267 -1.55 7.91 -23.87
CA SER A 267 -2.09 6.69 -23.29
C SER A 267 -1.34 6.29 -22.02
N VAL A 268 -2.08 5.79 -21.04
CA VAL A 268 -1.51 5.17 -19.84
C VAL A 268 -0.92 3.82 -20.21
N LYS A 269 0.30 3.56 -19.78
CA LYS A 269 1.01 2.28 -20.00
C LYS A 269 1.26 1.51 -18.69
N ALA A 270 1.34 2.21 -17.58
CA ALA A 270 1.59 1.65 -16.25
C ALA A 270 0.83 2.45 -15.20
N SER A 271 0.81 1.95 -13.97
CA SER A 271 0.25 2.66 -12.83
C SER A 271 1.28 2.77 -11.72
N ASN A 272 1.07 3.68 -10.79
CA ASN A 272 1.74 3.74 -9.52
C ASN A 272 0.73 3.31 -8.46
N LEU A 273 0.92 2.13 -7.89
CA LEU A 273 -0.03 1.57 -6.92
C LEU A 273 0.37 1.97 -5.51
N CYS A 274 -0.52 2.72 -4.85
CA CYS A 274 -0.51 2.91 -3.41
C CYS A 274 -1.56 1.99 -2.78
N LEU A 275 -1.16 1.22 -1.76
CA LEU A 275 -2.04 0.32 -1.03
C LEU A 275 -2.45 0.96 0.29
N THR A 276 -3.72 0.85 0.63
CA THR A 276 -4.22 1.21 1.96
C THR A 276 -3.98 0.04 2.92
N GLY A 277 -2.95 0.14 3.76
CA GLY A 277 -2.66 -0.83 4.82
C GLY A 277 -3.35 -0.52 6.15
N ASP A 278 -4.44 0.26 6.14
CA ASP A 278 -5.07 0.84 7.33
C ASP A 278 -6.05 -0.07 8.06
N THR A 279 -6.33 -1.27 7.57
CA THR A 279 -7.16 -2.25 8.29
C THR A 279 -6.48 -2.66 9.59
N ARG A 280 -7.15 -2.41 10.72
CA ARG A 280 -6.61 -2.67 12.06
C ARG A 280 -7.06 -4.01 12.60
N ILE A 281 -6.15 -4.71 13.26
CA ILE A 281 -6.41 -5.96 13.98
C ILE A 281 -5.79 -5.91 15.38
N ASN A 282 -6.42 -6.60 16.32
CA ASN A 282 -5.86 -6.79 17.66
C ASN A 282 -4.94 -8.00 17.65
N ILE A 283 -3.69 -7.80 18.05
CA ILE A 283 -2.70 -8.85 18.22
C ILE A 283 -2.19 -8.89 19.66
N LYS A 284 -1.61 -10.01 20.06
CA LYS A 284 -0.99 -10.18 21.38
C LYS A 284 0.31 -10.92 21.23
N GLY A 285 1.38 -10.31 21.73
CA GLY A 285 2.66 -10.97 21.92
C GLY A 285 2.83 -11.46 23.36
N ASP A 286 3.62 -12.50 23.55
CA ASP A 286 3.86 -13.05 24.89
C ASP A 286 4.71 -12.09 25.77
N ILE A 287 5.50 -11.20 25.14
CA ILE A 287 6.34 -10.18 25.80
C ILE A 287 5.70 -8.80 25.70
N SER A 288 5.27 -8.39 24.50
CA SER A 288 4.76 -7.04 24.21
C SER A 288 3.31 -6.80 24.64
N GLY A 289 2.57 -7.84 25.08
CA GLY A 289 1.17 -7.71 25.48
C GLY A 289 0.21 -7.48 24.30
N GLU A 290 -0.94 -6.86 24.58
CA GLU A 290 -1.99 -6.63 23.57
C GLU A 290 -1.76 -5.33 22.81
N LEU A 291 -1.77 -5.41 21.47
CA LEU A 291 -1.55 -4.30 20.56
C LEU A 291 -2.65 -4.27 19.49
N GLN A 292 -3.00 -3.09 19.03
CA GLN A 292 -3.81 -2.93 17.82
C GLN A 292 -2.94 -2.42 16.69
N VAL A 293 -2.76 -3.25 15.67
CA VAL A 293 -1.90 -2.95 14.51
C VAL A 293 -2.70 -2.92 13.22
N SER A 294 -2.24 -2.16 12.23
CA SER A 294 -2.76 -2.31 10.87
C SER A 294 -2.24 -3.61 10.25
N MET A 295 -2.92 -4.12 9.24
CA MET A 295 -2.46 -5.30 8.50
C MET A 295 -1.06 -5.10 7.89
N GLU A 296 -0.74 -3.88 7.47
CA GLU A 296 0.60 -3.49 7.01
C GLU A 296 1.59 -3.48 8.19
N GLY A 297 1.21 -2.90 9.32
CA GLY A 297 2.01 -2.91 10.54
C GLY A 297 2.29 -4.31 11.06
N LEU A 298 1.35 -5.25 10.91
CA LEU A 298 1.54 -6.65 11.29
C LEU A 298 2.72 -7.29 10.57
N ASN A 299 2.86 -7.08 9.26
CA ASN A 299 3.99 -7.62 8.50
C ASN A 299 5.34 -7.07 9.00
N ASN A 300 5.38 -5.81 9.42
CA ASN A 300 6.58 -5.20 10.00
C ASN A 300 6.90 -5.77 11.40
N TYR A 301 5.87 -6.13 12.18
CA TYR A 301 6.03 -6.76 13.49
C TYR A 301 6.51 -8.20 13.38
N LEU A 302 5.90 -9.00 12.50
CA LEU A 302 6.26 -10.40 12.29
C LEU A 302 7.65 -10.55 11.68
N GLY A 303 8.04 -9.70 10.73
CA GLY A 303 9.35 -9.77 10.06
C GLY A 303 10.55 -9.33 10.90
N LYS A 304 10.33 -8.68 12.06
CA LYS A 304 11.42 -8.23 12.94
C LYS A 304 11.63 -9.12 14.18
N ASN A 305 10.64 -9.94 14.53
CA ASN A 305 10.58 -10.64 15.83
C ASN A 305 10.19 -12.12 15.70
N ASP A 306 10.38 -12.74 14.52
CA ASP A 306 10.00 -14.15 14.27
C ASP A 306 10.64 -15.16 15.26
N ASP A 307 11.77 -14.83 15.84
CA ASP A 307 12.52 -15.72 16.75
C ASP A 307 12.25 -15.45 18.24
N VAL A 308 11.53 -14.38 18.60
CA VAL A 308 11.46 -13.89 19.98
C VAL A 308 10.05 -13.92 20.56
N GLU A 309 8.99 -13.89 19.75
CA GLU A 309 7.64 -13.70 20.27
C GLU A 309 6.57 -14.53 19.53
N ASN A 310 5.72 -15.25 20.30
CA ASN A 310 4.55 -15.93 19.74
C ASN A 310 3.39 -14.93 19.59
N TRP A 311 3.20 -14.44 18.38
CA TRP A 311 2.09 -13.53 18.09
C TRP A 311 0.76 -14.25 17.93
N LYS A 312 -0.28 -13.71 18.55
CA LYS A 312 -1.66 -14.21 18.51
C LYS A 312 -2.58 -13.09 18.02
N VAL A 313 -3.66 -13.45 17.35
CA VAL A 313 -4.72 -12.54 16.93
C VAL A 313 -6.01 -12.86 17.69
N TRP A 314 -6.76 -11.82 18.07
CA TRP A 314 -8.08 -12.00 18.68
C TRP A 314 -9.05 -12.51 17.62
N SER A 315 -9.60 -13.68 17.84
CA SER A 315 -10.39 -14.42 16.86
C SER A 315 -11.56 -15.10 17.54
N TYR A 316 -12.66 -15.26 16.81
CA TYR A 316 -13.82 -15.99 17.28
C TYR A 316 -13.75 -17.46 16.81
N ASN A 317 -13.89 -18.38 17.74
CA ASN A 317 -13.95 -19.81 17.47
C ASN A 317 -15.41 -20.23 17.30
N THR A 318 -15.80 -20.57 16.07
CA THR A 318 -17.17 -20.96 15.70
C THR A 318 -17.59 -22.32 16.25
N GLU A 319 -16.65 -23.17 16.67
CA GLU A 319 -16.95 -24.49 17.26
C GLU A 319 -17.27 -24.37 18.76
N THR A 320 -16.54 -23.50 19.46
CA THR A 320 -16.70 -23.29 20.90
C THR A 320 -17.62 -22.12 21.25
N ASN A 321 -18.02 -21.32 20.27
CA ASN A 321 -18.77 -20.08 20.43
C ASN A 321 -18.11 -19.05 21.39
N MET A 322 -16.78 -19.02 21.45
CA MET A 322 -16.02 -18.10 22.29
C MET A 322 -14.96 -17.36 21.51
N SER A 323 -14.69 -16.13 21.93
CA SER A 323 -13.53 -15.37 21.41
C SER A 323 -12.27 -15.82 22.14
N GLU A 324 -11.20 -16.07 21.38
CA GLU A 324 -9.92 -16.54 21.91
C GLU A 324 -8.72 -16.00 21.12
N TRP A 325 -7.57 -16.04 21.75
CA TRP A 325 -6.30 -15.70 21.10
C TRP A 325 -5.77 -16.87 20.29
N LYS A 326 -5.75 -16.74 18.97
CA LYS A 326 -5.20 -17.76 18.03
C LYS A 326 -3.82 -17.35 17.56
N LYS A 327 -2.89 -18.31 17.49
CA LYS A 327 -1.54 -18.09 16.97
C LYS A 327 -1.60 -17.60 15.52
N ILE A 328 -0.86 -16.56 15.21
CA ILE A 328 -0.67 -16.09 13.84
C ILE A 328 0.34 -17.01 13.18
N ILE A 329 -0.09 -17.73 12.15
CA ILE A 329 0.78 -18.63 11.39
C ILE A 329 1.49 -17.86 10.28
N LYS A 330 0.74 -16.96 9.63
CA LYS A 330 1.24 -16.15 8.51
C LYS A 330 0.34 -14.93 8.31
N SER A 331 0.95 -13.79 8.01
CA SER A 331 0.27 -12.63 7.48
C SER A 331 0.73 -12.41 6.04
N ALA A 332 -0.21 -12.18 5.14
CA ALA A 332 0.10 -11.84 3.76
C ALA A 332 -1.01 -10.98 3.16
N GLN A 333 -0.64 -10.05 2.31
CA GLN A 333 -1.60 -9.33 1.51
C GLN A 333 -2.07 -10.22 0.37
N THR A 334 -3.37 -10.53 0.33
CA THR A 334 -3.93 -11.54 -0.59
C THR A 334 -4.63 -10.95 -1.81
N SER A 335 -5.12 -9.71 -1.74
CA SER A 335 -5.75 -9.05 -2.89
C SER A 335 -5.83 -7.53 -2.73
N ILE A 336 -6.17 -6.85 -3.83
CA ILE A 336 -6.55 -5.44 -3.87
C ILE A 336 -7.93 -5.38 -4.52
N SER A 337 -8.91 -4.84 -3.79
CA SER A 337 -10.23 -4.58 -4.33
C SER A 337 -10.43 -3.08 -4.50
N THR A 338 -10.95 -2.68 -5.66
CA THR A 338 -11.40 -1.30 -5.90
C THR A 338 -12.76 -1.01 -5.29
N LYS A 339 -13.50 -2.06 -4.90
CA LYS A 339 -14.79 -1.95 -4.22
C LYS A 339 -14.59 -2.34 -2.76
N ILE A 340 -14.78 -1.39 -1.86
CA ILE A 340 -14.80 -1.60 -0.42
C ILE A 340 -16.22 -1.35 0.05
N MET A 341 -16.79 -2.29 0.76
CA MET A 341 -18.05 -2.16 1.48
C MET A 341 -17.77 -1.71 2.91
N ASN A 342 -18.57 -0.81 3.40
CA ASN A 342 -18.62 -0.46 4.82
C ASN A 342 -19.89 -1.08 5.40
N ILE A 343 -19.71 -2.06 6.29
CA ILE A 343 -20.80 -2.72 6.99
C ILE A 343 -20.83 -2.11 8.38
N THR A 344 -21.95 -1.52 8.75
CA THR A 344 -22.14 -0.90 10.06
C THR A 344 -23.26 -1.64 10.79
N ASP A 345 -23.01 -2.04 12.01
CA ASP A 345 -24.04 -2.55 12.90
C ASP A 345 -24.84 -1.38 13.48
N GLU A 346 -26.14 -1.39 13.27
CA GLU A 346 -27.02 -0.29 13.67
C GLU A 346 -27.17 -0.14 15.18
N ILE A 347 -26.99 -1.22 15.93
CA ILE A 347 -27.17 -1.23 17.39
C ILE A 347 -25.93 -0.68 18.08
N THR A 348 -24.75 -1.13 17.67
CA THR A 348 -23.47 -0.76 18.32
C THR A 348 -22.73 0.40 17.64
N GLY A 349 -23.11 0.74 16.43
CA GLY A 349 -22.41 1.72 15.59
C GLY A 349 -21.01 1.25 15.12
N LYS A 350 -20.61 0.02 15.45
CA LYS A 350 -19.33 -0.55 14.99
C LYS A 350 -19.37 -0.82 13.49
N SER A 351 -18.30 -0.54 12.80
CA SER A 351 -18.20 -0.76 11.36
C SER A 351 -16.94 -1.50 10.96
N ILE A 352 -17.04 -2.28 9.89
CA ILE A 352 -15.93 -2.95 9.24
C ILE A 352 -15.90 -2.61 7.75
N LYS A 353 -14.71 -2.29 7.23
CA LYS A 353 -14.47 -2.11 5.80
C LYS A 353 -13.86 -3.37 5.24
N CYS A 354 -14.49 -3.95 4.24
CA CYS A 354 -14.04 -5.19 3.62
C CYS A 354 -14.40 -5.26 2.14
N THR A 355 -13.84 -6.23 1.43
CA THR A 355 -14.22 -6.50 0.03
C THR A 355 -15.61 -7.13 -0.04
N PRO A 356 -16.35 -7.01 -1.17
CA PRO A 356 -17.71 -7.58 -1.30
C PRO A 356 -17.79 -9.10 -1.07
N ASP A 357 -16.73 -9.82 -1.35
CA ASP A 357 -16.60 -11.27 -1.21
C ASP A 357 -16.01 -11.70 0.15
N HIS A 358 -15.68 -10.75 1.03
CA HIS A 358 -15.23 -11.04 2.38
C HIS A 358 -16.33 -11.75 3.16
N LYS A 359 -16.00 -12.87 3.81
CA LYS A 359 -16.95 -13.65 4.58
C LYS A 359 -17.13 -13.09 5.98
N ILE A 360 -18.32 -12.64 6.27
CA ILE A 360 -18.76 -12.17 7.59
C ILE A 360 -19.53 -13.29 8.26
N PHE A 361 -19.25 -13.56 9.52
CA PHE A 361 -20.00 -14.54 10.28
C PHE A 361 -21.27 -13.90 10.85
N THR A 362 -22.43 -14.50 10.54
CA THR A 362 -23.73 -14.12 11.08
C THR A 362 -24.25 -15.24 11.98
N GLU A 363 -24.93 -14.90 13.08
CA GLU A 363 -25.48 -15.89 14.01
C GLU A 363 -26.56 -16.75 13.36
N ASN A 364 -27.33 -16.17 12.44
CA ASN A 364 -28.49 -16.82 11.82
C ASN A 364 -28.18 -17.59 10.52
N ARG A 365 -27.08 -17.25 9.79
CA ARG A 365 -26.75 -17.88 8.48
C ARG A 365 -25.31 -18.40 8.38
N GLY A 366 -24.50 -18.29 9.45
CA GLY A 366 -23.09 -18.63 9.41
C GLY A 366 -22.26 -17.66 8.55
N TYR A 367 -21.29 -18.16 7.80
CA TYR A 367 -20.43 -17.32 6.95
C TYR A 367 -21.15 -16.88 5.66
N VAL A 368 -21.41 -15.57 5.56
CA VAL A 368 -22.05 -14.92 4.41
C VAL A 368 -21.08 -13.91 3.78
N CYS A 369 -21.03 -13.82 2.45
CA CYS A 369 -20.24 -12.77 1.82
C CYS A 369 -20.82 -11.38 2.13
N ALA A 370 -19.95 -10.40 2.30
CA ALA A 370 -20.35 -9.03 2.64
C ALA A 370 -21.43 -8.45 1.72
N LYS A 371 -21.33 -8.74 0.41
CA LYS A 371 -22.31 -8.32 -0.61
C LYS A 371 -23.69 -9.02 -0.51
N ASP A 372 -23.73 -10.15 0.17
CA ASP A 372 -24.92 -10.99 0.29
C ASP A 372 -25.58 -10.87 1.70
N LEU A 373 -25.11 -9.94 2.53
CA LEU A 373 -25.72 -9.61 3.81
C LEU A 373 -27.09 -8.98 3.59
N MET A 374 -28.02 -9.31 4.46
CA MET A 374 -29.39 -8.80 4.48
C MET A 374 -29.65 -8.04 5.78
N GLU A 375 -30.65 -7.17 5.80
CA GLU A 375 -31.02 -6.35 6.97
C GLU A 375 -31.38 -7.18 8.22
N ASN A 376 -31.78 -8.44 8.05
CA ASN A 376 -32.10 -9.35 9.14
C ASN A 376 -30.93 -10.27 9.56
N ASP A 377 -29.73 -10.05 9.02
CA ASP A 377 -28.55 -10.77 9.48
C ASP A 377 -28.08 -10.23 10.82
N VAL A 378 -27.86 -11.12 11.77
CA VAL A 378 -27.34 -10.78 13.09
C VAL A 378 -25.81 -10.95 13.05
N LEU A 379 -25.11 -9.83 13.05
CA LEU A 379 -23.65 -9.83 13.03
C LEU A 379 -23.09 -10.22 14.40
N LEU A 380 -22.09 -11.09 14.42
CA LEU A 380 -21.40 -11.44 15.66
C LEU A 380 -20.34 -10.36 16.00
N LEU A 381 -20.68 -9.47 16.92
CA LEU A 381 -19.89 -8.32 17.31
C LEU A 381 -19.32 -8.48 18.74
N LYS A 382 -18.60 -9.55 19.01
CA LYS A 382 -17.97 -9.75 20.33
C LYS A 382 -16.53 -9.30 20.37
#